data_dc4fa89577cb592415dedd394e3b8205
#
_entry.id   dc4fa89577cb592415dedd394e3b8205
#
_cell.length_a   1.000
_cell.length_b   1.000
_cell.length_c   1.000
_cell.angle_alpha   90.00
_cell.angle_beta   90.00
_cell.angle_gamma   90.00
#
_symmetry.space_group_name_H-M   'P 1'
#
loop_
_entity.id
_entity.type
_entity.pdbx_description
1 polymer ?
#
loop_
_entity_poly.entity_id
_entity_poly.type
_entity_poly.pdbx_seq_one_letter_code
_entity_poly.pdbx_strand_id
1 'polypeptide(L)'
;LVQWCKKNEVRLISDEIYHGVTYGNVAPTAASYWDEAVVVNSFSKYFSMTGWRVGWLVLPHPLVSPVERLAQNAFIAAASVSQHAALGAFDSHDELQLNLERYSVNRKVLLEGLPRAGIMELAPADGAFYVWAQVDHLCEDSQELAQEWLDELGIAVTPGIDFDPEQGHRFIRFSFAGSTHETRDTVEKLVQWSANR
;
A
#
# COMPACT_ATOMS: atom_id res chain seq x y z
N LEU A 1 10.09 -8.03 -16.66
CA LEU A 1 8.66 -7.97 -17.00
C LEU A 1 8.42 -7.26 -18.32
N VAL A 2 8.87 -6.00 -18.52
CA VAL A 2 8.64 -5.20 -19.73
C VAL A 2 9.08 -5.93 -21.01
N GLN A 3 10.29 -6.52 -21.02
CA GLN A 3 10.78 -7.29 -22.17
C GLN A 3 9.91 -8.50 -22.49
N TRP A 4 9.41 -9.18 -21.45
CA TRP A 4 8.49 -10.30 -21.62
C TRP A 4 7.16 -9.84 -22.22
N CYS A 5 6.60 -8.72 -21.73
CA CYS A 5 5.35 -8.14 -22.26
C CYS A 5 5.52 -7.77 -23.74
N LYS A 6 6.62 -7.08 -24.10
CA LYS A 6 6.93 -6.74 -25.50
C LYS A 6 7.01 -7.97 -26.39
N LYS A 7 7.74 -9.02 -25.95
CA LYS A 7 7.94 -10.25 -26.72
C LYS A 7 6.64 -11.03 -26.95
N ASN A 8 5.72 -10.98 -26.00
CA ASN A 8 4.46 -11.75 -26.03
C ASN A 8 3.26 -10.90 -26.45
N GLU A 9 3.48 -9.66 -26.89
CA GLU A 9 2.43 -8.71 -27.32
C GLU A 9 1.35 -8.49 -26.24
N VAL A 10 1.77 -8.50 -24.95
CA VAL A 10 0.90 -8.26 -23.80
C VAL A 10 1.01 -6.81 -23.37
N ARG A 11 -0.12 -6.11 -23.25
CA ARG A 11 -0.16 -4.75 -22.73
C ARG A 11 0.21 -4.74 -21.23
N LEU A 12 1.19 -3.91 -20.86
CA LEU A 12 1.53 -3.67 -19.47
C LEU A 12 0.70 -2.50 -18.91
N ILE A 13 0.00 -2.75 -17.83
CA ILE A 13 -0.60 -1.72 -16.97
C ILE A 13 0.16 -1.78 -15.64
N SER A 14 0.88 -0.72 -15.32
CA SER A 14 1.66 -0.58 -14.10
C SER A 14 0.91 0.29 -13.09
N ASP A 15 0.46 -0.30 -11.98
CA ASP A 15 -0.08 0.47 -10.87
C ASP A 15 1.08 0.96 -10.00
N GLU A 16 1.34 2.26 -10.06
CA GLU A 16 2.45 2.93 -9.39
C GLU A 16 1.97 3.82 -8.24
N ILE A 17 0.81 3.52 -7.67
CA ILE A 17 0.17 4.34 -6.63
C ILE A 17 1.06 4.54 -5.39
N TYR A 18 2.00 3.62 -5.13
CA TYR A 18 2.93 3.68 -4.01
C TYR A 18 4.30 4.27 -4.36
N HIS A 19 4.53 4.75 -5.59
CA HIS A 19 5.75 5.48 -5.92
C HIS A 19 5.92 6.67 -4.97
N GLY A 20 7.17 6.89 -4.51
CA GLY A 20 7.48 7.84 -3.45
C GLY A 20 7.41 7.26 -2.03
N VAL A 21 6.68 6.16 -1.82
CA VAL A 21 6.63 5.44 -0.54
C VAL A 21 7.51 4.20 -0.65
N THR A 22 8.82 4.38 -0.61
CA THR A 22 9.82 3.32 -0.73
C THR A 22 10.92 3.48 0.33
N TYR A 23 11.55 2.37 0.72
CA TYR A 23 12.55 2.31 1.77
C TYR A 23 13.83 1.70 1.21
N GLY A 24 14.81 2.55 0.93
CA GLY A 24 16.10 2.18 0.34
C GLY A 24 16.15 2.51 -1.16
N ASN A 25 15.64 1.66 -2.03
CA ASN A 25 15.70 1.87 -3.47
C ASN A 25 14.49 2.66 -3.99
N VAL A 26 14.72 3.55 -4.94
CA VAL A 26 13.64 4.24 -5.66
C VAL A 26 13.03 3.27 -6.68
N ALA A 27 11.71 3.14 -6.66
CA ALA A 27 10.98 2.34 -7.65
C ALA A 27 10.97 3.06 -9.01
N PRO A 28 11.49 2.43 -10.09
CA PRO A 28 11.46 3.04 -11.41
C PRO A 28 10.06 2.93 -12.01
N THR A 29 9.63 3.96 -12.75
CA THR A 29 8.38 3.90 -13.50
C THR A 29 8.49 2.99 -14.73
N ALA A 30 7.44 2.25 -15.06
CA ALA A 30 7.37 1.44 -16.29
C ALA A 30 7.50 2.29 -17.56
N ALA A 31 7.06 3.54 -17.50
CA ALA A 31 7.20 4.49 -18.61
C ALA A 31 8.66 4.77 -19.01
N SER A 32 9.63 4.62 -18.09
CA SER A 32 11.06 4.79 -18.42
C SER A 32 11.66 3.63 -19.23
N TYR A 33 10.94 2.50 -19.31
CA TYR A 33 11.37 1.31 -20.04
C TYR A 33 10.52 1.03 -21.28
N TRP A 34 9.30 1.57 -21.32
CA TRP A 34 8.36 1.32 -22.40
C TRP A 34 7.31 2.42 -22.49
N ASP A 35 7.36 3.20 -23.56
CA ASP A 35 6.43 4.28 -23.88
C ASP A 35 5.00 3.81 -24.21
N GLU A 36 4.82 2.51 -24.49
CA GLU A 36 3.50 1.88 -24.64
C GLU A 36 2.93 1.29 -23.34
N ALA A 37 3.64 1.36 -22.23
CA ALA A 37 3.08 0.99 -20.93
C ALA A 37 2.03 2.01 -20.49
N VAL A 38 0.94 1.50 -19.89
CA VAL A 38 -0.03 2.33 -19.19
C VAL A 38 0.44 2.44 -17.75
N VAL A 39 0.61 3.67 -17.23
CA VAL A 39 0.94 3.90 -15.82
C VAL A 39 -0.27 4.50 -15.12
N VAL A 40 -0.64 3.93 -13.99
CA VAL A 40 -1.70 4.41 -13.09
C VAL A 40 -1.04 4.97 -11.84
N ASN A 41 -1.37 6.21 -11.48
CA ASN A 41 -0.87 6.82 -10.27
C ASN A 41 -1.95 7.67 -9.57
N SER A 42 -1.70 8.09 -8.32
CA SER A 42 -2.70 8.78 -7.51
C SER A 42 -2.06 9.70 -6.48
N PHE A 43 -2.79 10.74 -6.10
CA PHE A 43 -2.46 11.57 -4.95
C PHE A 43 -2.83 10.92 -3.60
N SER A 44 -3.46 9.74 -3.61
CA SER A 44 -3.99 9.10 -2.39
C SER A 44 -2.93 8.66 -1.38
N LYS A 45 -1.73 8.25 -1.82
CA LYS A 45 -0.74 7.59 -0.93
C LYS A 45 0.40 8.52 -0.56
N TYR A 46 1.40 8.69 -1.42
CA TYR A 46 2.54 9.57 -1.13
C TYR A 46 2.08 10.99 -0.75
N PHE A 47 1.15 11.56 -1.49
CA PHE A 47 0.66 12.92 -1.26
C PHE A 47 -0.37 13.05 -0.11
N SER A 48 -0.70 11.96 0.59
CA SER A 48 -1.63 11.94 1.73
C SER A 48 -3.04 12.49 1.41
N MET A 49 -3.47 12.38 0.15
CA MET A 49 -4.73 12.96 -0.35
C MET A 49 -5.80 11.89 -0.66
N THR A 50 -5.91 10.83 0.16
CA THR A 50 -6.83 9.71 -0.07
C THR A 50 -8.28 10.16 -0.25
N GLY A 51 -8.78 11.07 0.59
CA GLY A 51 -10.16 11.58 0.56
C GLY A 51 -10.46 12.50 -0.62
N TRP A 52 -9.46 13.03 -1.31
CA TRP A 52 -9.63 13.99 -2.41
C TRP A 52 -9.98 13.32 -3.75
N ARG A 53 -9.84 12.01 -3.87
CA ARG A 53 -10.25 11.21 -5.03
C ARG A 53 -9.70 11.72 -6.35
N VAL A 54 -8.39 11.96 -6.44
CA VAL A 54 -7.70 12.44 -7.64
C VAL A 54 -6.44 11.63 -7.93
N GLY A 55 -6.19 11.38 -9.20
CA GLY A 55 -5.04 10.65 -9.71
C GLY A 55 -4.82 10.96 -11.18
N TRP A 56 -3.88 10.28 -11.81
CA TRP A 56 -3.57 10.46 -13.23
C TRP A 56 -3.16 9.16 -13.90
N LEU A 57 -3.26 9.16 -15.22
CA LEU A 57 -2.78 8.10 -16.08
C LEU A 57 -1.70 8.66 -17.02
N VAL A 58 -0.63 7.89 -17.21
CA VAL A 58 0.29 8.09 -18.33
C VAL A 58 -0.07 7.05 -19.38
N LEU A 59 -0.45 7.51 -20.57
CA LEU A 59 -1.03 6.67 -21.61
C LEU A 59 -0.22 6.75 -22.90
N PRO A 60 -0.06 5.65 -23.65
CA PRO A 60 0.31 5.69 -25.04
C PRO A 60 -0.66 6.58 -25.83
N HIS A 61 -0.13 7.37 -26.78
CA HIS A 61 -0.93 8.36 -27.51
C HIS A 61 -2.23 7.80 -28.13
N PRO A 62 -2.27 6.57 -28.72
CA PRO A 62 -3.49 6.01 -29.28
C PRO A 62 -4.59 5.73 -28.25
N LEU A 63 -4.25 5.61 -26.95
CA LEU A 63 -5.19 5.34 -25.87
C LEU A 63 -5.76 6.61 -25.22
N VAL A 64 -5.17 7.78 -25.41
CA VAL A 64 -5.61 9.03 -24.76
C VAL A 64 -7.08 9.31 -25.06
N SER A 65 -7.48 9.45 -26.33
CA SER A 65 -8.84 9.79 -26.69
C SER A 65 -9.89 8.70 -26.31
N PRO A 66 -9.62 7.38 -26.50
CA PRO A 66 -10.54 6.34 -25.99
C PRO A 66 -10.75 6.39 -24.48
N VAL A 67 -9.67 6.56 -23.70
CA VAL A 67 -9.75 6.61 -22.23
C VAL A 67 -10.44 7.88 -21.76
N GLU A 68 -10.18 9.03 -22.40
CA GLU A 68 -10.88 10.28 -22.11
C GLU A 68 -12.40 10.13 -22.30
N ARG A 69 -12.84 9.54 -23.42
CA ARG A 69 -14.28 9.27 -23.65
C ARG A 69 -14.87 8.33 -22.62
N LEU A 70 -14.11 7.29 -22.21
CA LEU A 70 -14.53 6.40 -21.14
C LEU A 70 -14.69 7.14 -19.82
N ALA A 71 -13.72 7.95 -19.44
CA ALA A 71 -13.75 8.75 -18.21
C ALA A 71 -14.93 9.72 -18.18
N GLN A 72 -15.18 10.44 -19.28
CA GLN A 72 -16.33 11.33 -19.42
C GLN A 72 -17.67 10.63 -19.15
N ASN A 73 -17.83 9.38 -19.59
CA ASN A 73 -19.07 8.62 -19.41
C ASN A 73 -19.14 7.94 -18.05
N ALA A 74 -17.99 7.59 -17.44
CA ALA A 74 -17.95 6.90 -16.14
C ALA A 74 -18.14 7.84 -14.95
N PHE A 75 -17.52 9.02 -14.98
CA PHE A 75 -17.51 9.95 -13.82
C PHE A 75 -17.37 11.44 -14.21
N ILE A 76 -17.38 11.78 -15.49
CA ILE A 76 -17.27 13.15 -16.05
C ILE A 76 -15.89 13.74 -15.84
N ALA A 77 -15.53 14.12 -14.62
CA ALA A 77 -14.23 14.68 -14.24
C ALA A 77 -13.99 14.55 -12.72
N ALA A 78 -12.72 14.57 -12.31
CA ALA A 78 -12.40 14.76 -10.90
C ALA A 78 -12.90 16.13 -10.41
N ALA A 79 -13.27 16.23 -9.12
CA ALA A 79 -13.75 17.49 -8.53
C ALA A 79 -12.73 18.62 -8.70
N SER A 80 -13.16 19.80 -9.12
CA SER A 80 -12.26 20.94 -9.39
C SER A 80 -11.44 21.34 -8.15
N VAL A 81 -12.04 21.30 -6.96
CA VAL A 81 -11.34 21.59 -5.70
C VAL A 81 -10.19 20.58 -5.46
N SER A 82 -10.39 19.29 -5.79
CA SER A 82 -9.36 18.27 -5.66
C SER A 82 -8.20 18.50 -6.63
N GLN A 83 -8.50 18.93 -7.86
CA GLN A 83 -7.48 19.25 -8.84
C GLN A 83 -6.64 20.46 -8.41
N HIS A 84 -7.27 21.52 -7.87
CA HIS A 84 -6.55 22.68 -7.32
C HIS A 84 -5.71 22.30 -6.09
N ALA A 85 -6.23 21.45 -5.18
CA ALA A 85 -5.48 20.96 -4.04
C ALA A 85 -4.26 20.13 -4.47
N ALA A 86 -4.39 19.32 -5.53
CA ALA A 86 -3.30 18.53 -6.09
C ALA A 86 -2.14 19.39 -6.62
N LEU A 87 -2.40 20.60 -7.12
CA LEU A 87 -1.33 21.53 -7.50
C LEU A 87 -0.48 21.93 -6.28
N GLY A 88 -1.12 22.24 -5.14
CA GLY A 88 -0.42 22.57 -3.91
C GLY A 88 0.38 21.40 -3.32
N ALA A 89 -0.04 20.17 -3.59
CA ALA A 89 0.69 18.99 -3.11
C ALA A 89 2.11 18.86 -3.70
N PHE A 90 2.35 19.38 -4.89
CA PHE A 90 3.69 19.40 -5.49
C PHE A 90 4.65 20.38 -4.80
N ASP A 91 4.13 21.37 -4.09
CA ASP A 91 4.91 22.35 -3.33
C ASP A 91 5.09 21.95 -1.85
N SER A 92 4.52 20.80 -1.43
CA SER A 92 4.49 20.32 -0.04
C SER A 92 5.51 19.19 0.23
N HIS A 93 6.64 19.20 -0.49
CA HIS A 93 7.61 18.10 -0.44
C HIS A 93 8.14 17.83 0.99
N ASP A 94 8.44 18.86 1.76
CA ASP A 94 9.02 18.72 3.09
C ASP A 94 8.03 18.02 4.05
N GLU A 95 6.75 18.39 4.02
CA GLU A 95 5.71 17.72 4.83
C GLU A 95 5.51 16.27 4.41
N LEU A 96 5.60 15.97 3.12
CA LEU A 96 5.47 14.61 2.61
C LEU A 96 6.65 13.73 3.04
N GLN A 97 7.87 14.29 3.09
CA GLN A 97 9.04 13.58 3.60
C GLN A 97 8.92 13.27 5.11
N LEU A 98 8.36 14.16 5.92
CA LEU A 98 8.10 13.88 7.34
C LEU A 98 7.14 12.69 7.53
N ASN A 99 6.13 12.54 6.65
CA ASN A 99 5.27 11.36 6.67
C ASN A 99 6.05 10.08 6.33
N LEU A 100 6.91 10.14 5.32
CA LEU A 100 7.73 8.99 4.91
C LEU A 100 8.73 8.59 6.00
N GLU A 101 9.34 9.55 6.68
CA GLU A 101 10.21 9.30 7.84
C GLU A 101 9.45 8.59 8.97
N ARG A 102 8.22 9.05 9.29
CA ARG A 102 7.36 8.39 10.28
C ARG A 102 7.05 6.95 9.86
N TYR A 103 6.69 6.71 8.60
CA TYR A 103 6.45 5.36 8.08
C TYR A 103 7.70 4.49 8.17
N SER A 104 8.88 5.03 7.89
CA SER A 104 10.15 4.31 8.03
C SER A 104 10.42 3.86 9.46
N VAL A 105 10.15 4.74 10.45
CA VAL A 105 10.25 4.39 11.88
C VAL A 105 9.23 3.32 12.24
N ASN A 106 7.98 3.47 11.84
CA ASN A 106 6.91 2.51 12.15
C ASN A 106 7.17 1.15 11.51
N ARG A 107 7.65 1.13 10.26
CA ARG A 107 8.10 -0.07 9.56
C ARG A 107 9.13 -0.83 10.39
N LYS A 108 10.15 -0.13 10.88
CA LYS A 108 11.20 -0.74 11.72
C LYS A 108 10.62 -1.31 13.00
N VAL A 109 9.72 -0.58 13.67
CA VAL A 109 9.04 -1.04 14.90
C VAL A 109 8.28 -2.35 14.65
N LEU A 110 7.54 -2.47 13.53
CA LEU A 110 6.83 -3.71 13.22
C LEU A 110 7.78 -4.84 12.85
N LEU A 111 8.76 -4.60 11.97
CA LEU A 111 9.70 -5.65 11.52
C LEU A 111 10.55 -6.21 12.66
N GLU A 112 10.89 -5.40 13.67
CA GLU A 112 11.62 -5.84 14.87
C GLU A 112 10.68 -6.38 15.94
N GLY A 113 9.45 -5.92 15.99
CA GLY A 113 8.48 -6.22 17.05
C GLY A 113 7.66 -7.49 16.80
N LEU A 114 7.16 -7.71 15.58
CA LEU A 114 6.34 -8.88 15.26
C LEU A 114 7.04 -10.22 15.54
N PRO A 115 8.35 -10.39 15.27
CA PRO A 115 9.06 -11.60 15.69
C PRO A 115 9.06 -11.86 17.20
N ARG A 116 9.04 -10.81 18.05
CA ARG A 116 8.94 -10.93 19.51
C ARG A 116 7.57 -11.47 19.95
N ALA A 117 6.54 -11.24 19.14
CA ALA A 117 5.21 -11.81 19.31
C ALA A 117 5.04 -13.20 18.66
N GLY A 118 6.13 -13.82 18.19
CA GLY A 118 6.12 -15.12 17.54
C GLY A 118 5.82 -15.10 16.05
N ILE A 119 5.58 -13.94 15.43
CA ILE A 119 5.26 -13.77 14.01
C ILE A 119 6.57 -13.57 13.23
N MET A 120 7.19 -14.69 12.80
CA MET A 120 8.56 -14.72 12.26
C MET A 120 8.62 -14.51 10.75
N GLU A 121 7.63 -14.99 10.00
CA GLU A 121 7.63 -15.00 8.54
C GLU A 121 6.97 -13.71 8.01
N LEU A 122 7.82 -12.74 7.66
CA LEU A 122 7.43 -11.42 7.16
C LEU A 122 7.92 -11.24 5.74
N ALA A 123 7.03 -10.82 4.82
CA ALA A 123 7.46 -10.41 3.49
C ALA A 123 8.29 -9.12 3.55
N PRO A 124 9.28 -8.93 2.65
CA PRO A 124 10.02 -7.68 2.55
C PRO A 124 9.08 -6.49 2.37
N ALA A 125 9.17 -5.49 3.24
CA ALA A 125 8.33 -4.28 3.19
C ALA A 125 9.14 -3.12 2.57
N ASP A 126 9.60 -3.27 1.33
CA ASP A 126 10.50 -2.32 0.66
C ASP A 126 9.76 -1.10 0.07
N GLY A 127 8.43 -1.15 0.06
CA GLY A 127 7.55 -0.07 -0.38
C GLY A 127 6.20 -0.13 0.27
N ALA A 128 5.34 0.85 -0.03
CA ALA A 128 4.05 1.06 0.61
C ALA A 128 4.17 1.27 2.14
N PHE A 129 3.13 1.01 2.89
CA PHE A 129 3.13 1.11 4.36
C PHE A 129 2.45 -0.11 5.00
N TYR A 130 2.80 -1.30 4.49
CA TYR A 130 2.26 -2.57 4.97
C TYR A 130 3.37 -3.58 5.26
N VAL A 131 3.13 -4.40 6.30
CA VAL A 131 3.83 -5.66 6.51
C VAL A 131 2.85 -6.79 6.23
N TRP A 132 3.25 -7.72 5.38
CA TRP A 132 2.52 -8.95 5.10
C TRP A 132 3.15 -10.06 5.92
N ALA A 133 2.40 -10.63 6.85
CA ALA A 133 2.88 -11.56 7.85
C ALA A 133 2.16 -12.90 7.76
N GLN A 134 2.89 -14.02 7.80
CA GLN A 134 2.33 -15.35 7.90
C GLN A 134 1.97 -15.67 9.34
N VAL A 135 0.75 -16.17 9.56
CA VAL A 135 0.16 -16.40 10.89
C VAL A 135 -0.49 -17.79 11.06
N ASP A 136 -0.34 -18.69 10.09
CA ASP A 136 -0.95 -20.03 10.10
C ASP A 136 -0.49 -20.92 11.27
N HIS A 137 0.59 -20.58 11.93
CA HIS A 137 1.01 -21.22 13.18
C HIS A 137 0.26 -20.71 14.42
N LEU A 138 -0.48 -19.60 14.31
CA LEU A 138 -1.26 -18.98 15.38
C LEU A 138 -2.76 -19.31 15.27
N CYS A 139 -3.25 -19.58 14.07
CA CYS A 139 -4.67 -19.78 13.79
C CYS A 139 -4.88 -20.61 12.53
N GLU A 140 -6.07 -21.20 12.37
CA GLU A 140 -6.49 -21.84 11.12
C GLU A 140 -7.03 -20.83 10.10
N ASP A 141 -7.59 -19.71 10.59
CA ASP A 141 -8.16 -18.65 9.76
C ASP A 141 -7.73 -17.26 10.26
N SER A 142 -7.05 -16.51 9.41
CA SER A 142 -6.60 -15.14 9.70
C SER A 142 -7.75 -14.16 9.93
N GLN A 143 -8.95 -14.44 9.44
CA GLN A 143 -10.14 -13.62 9.69
C GLN A 143 -10.59 -13.74 11.15
N GLU A 144 -10.61 -14.96 11.70
CA GLU A 144 -10.93 -15.20 13.12
C GLU A 144 -9.88 -14.55 14.02
N LEU A 145 -8.60 -14.68 13.68
CA LEU A 145 -7.51 -14.04 14.43
C LEU A 145 -7.60 -12.51 14.38
N ALA A 146 -7.91 -11.93 13.22
CA ALA A 146 -8.09 -10.49 13.08
C ALA A 146 -9.26 -9.98 13.95
N GLN A 147 -10.36 -10.74 14.03
CA GLN A 147 -11.49 -10.43 14.90
C GLN A 147 -11.13 -10.55 16.38
N GLU A 148 -10.42 -11.62 16.78
CA GLU A 148 -9.92 -11.81 18.16
C GLU A 148 -9.05 -10.61 18.59
N TRP A 149 -8.09 -10.20 17.75
CA TRP A 149 -7.23 -9.06 18.08
C TRP A 149 -7.98 -7.72 18.13
N LEU A 150 -9.02 -7.57 17.31
CA LEU A 150 -9.87 -6.38 17.37
C LEU A 150 -10.65 -6.33 18.70
N ASP A 151 -11.28 -7.44 19.09
CA ASP A 151 -12.16 -7.51 20.25
C ASP A 151 -11.39 -7.47 21.56
N GLU A 152 -10.26 -8.18 21.66
CA GLU A 152 -9.50 -8.32 22.90
C GLU A 152 -8.44 -7.22 23.08
N LEU A 153 -7.79 -6.79 21.99
CA LEU A 153 -6.64 -5.90 22.06
C LEU A 153 -6.93 -4.49 21.50
N GLY A 154 -8.04 -4.32 20.79
CA GLY A 154 -8.33 -3.11 20.03
C GLY A 154 -7.37 -2.90 18.84
N ILE A 155 -6.84 -3.98 18.28
CA ILE A 155 -5.91 -3.94 17.14
C ILE A 155 -6.66 -4.29 15.86
N ALA A 156 -6.79 -3.32 14.95
CA ALA A 156 -7.38 -3.53 13.64
C ALA A 156 -6.28 -3.91 12.61
N VAL A 157 -6.41 -5.08 12.01
CA VAL A 157 -5.57 -5.59 10.93
C VAL A 157 -6.45 -6.07 9.76
N THR A 158 -5.84 -6.32 8.60
CA THR A 158 -6.59 -6.84 7.46
C THR A 158 -6.25 -8.31 7.26
N PRO A 159 -7.23 -9.24 7.30
CA PRO A 159 -7.00 -10.64 6.99
C PRO A 159 -6.58 -10.82 5.53
N GLY A 160 -5.71 -11.78 5.27
CA GLY A 160 -5.15 -11.97 3.94
C GLY A 160 -6.17 -12.44 2.90
N ILE A 161 -7.29 -13.02 3.33
CA ILE A 161 -8.38 -13.45 2.46
C ILE A 161 -8.97 -12.31 1.61
N ASP A 162 -8.84 -11.06 2.04
CA ASP A 162 -9.23 -9.88 1.27
C ASP A 162 -8.39 -9.70 -0.01
N PHE A 163 -7.22 -10.36 -0.11
CA PHE A 163 -6.27 -10.21 -1.21
C PHE A 163 -6.00 -11.51 -1.95
N ASP A 164 -6.07 -12.64 -1.26
CA ASP A 164 -5.81 -13.97 -1.80
C ASP A 164 -6.87 -14.95 -1.29
N PRO A 165 -7.86 -15.30 -2.14
CA PRO A 165 -8.94 -16.23 -1.76
C PRO A 165 -8.46 -17.67 -1.51
N GLU A 166 -7.26 -18.05 -1.99
CA GLU A 166 -6.76 -19.42 -1.84
C GLU A 166 -5.87 -19.58 -0.61
N GLN A 167 -4.90 -18.68 -0.40
CA GLN A 167 -3.89 -18.78 0.66
C GLN A 167 -4.03 -17.70 1.74
N GLY A 168 -4.89 -16.70 1.52
CA GLY A 168 -5.01 -15.53 2.38
C GLY A 168 -5.37 -15.84 3.83
N HIS A 169 -6.07 -16.96 4.10
CA HIS A 169 -6.38 -17.42 5.46
C HIS A 169 -5.14 -17.62 6.36
N ARG A 170 -3.95 -17.74 5.75
CA ARG A 170 -2.66 -17.93 6.44
C ARG A 170 -1.95 -16.63 6.76
N PHE A 171 -2.46 -15.48 6.30
CA PHE A 171 -1.74 -14.22 6.34
C PHE A 171 -2.55 -13.09 6.94
N ILE A 172 -1.84 -12.13 7.51
CA ILE A 172 -2.39 -10.84 7.97
C ILE A 172 -1.56 -9.69 7.39
N ARG A 173 -2.25 -8.63 6.97
CA ARG A 173 -1.63 -7.38 6.58
C ARG A 173 -1.70 -6.35 7.70
N PHE A 174 -0.56 -5.94 8.23
CA PHE A 174 -0.42 -4.82 9.16
C PHE A 174 -0.19 -3.53 8.38
N SER A 175 -0.92 -2.46 8.71
CA SER A 175 -0.64 -1.11 8.22
C SER A 175 0.20 -0.35 9.23
N PHE A 176 1.25 0.35 8.76
CA PHE A 176 2.07 1.22 9.60
C PHE A 176 1.95 2.71 9.22
N ALA A 177 0.83 3.09 8.60
CA ALA A 177 0.56 4.49 8.23
C ALA A 177 0.10 5.37 9.42
N GLY A 178 -0.20 4.77 10.57
CA GLY A 178 -0.66 5.45 11.78
C GLY A 178 0.43 6.21 12.53
N SER A 179 0.17 6.53 13.80
CA SER A 179 1.16 7.15 14.67
C SER A 179 2.20 6.12 15.15
N THR A 180 3.41 6.61 15.47
CA THR A 180 4.48 5.76 16.02
C THR A 180 4.10 5.23 17.42
N HIS A 181 3.33 5.99 18.18
CA HIS A 181 2.84 5.54 19.49
C HIS A 181 1.92 4.33 19.34
N GLU A 182 0.90 4.41 18.49
CA GLU A 182 -0.03 3.31 18.21
C GLU A 182 0.67 2.07 17.68
N THR A 183 1.66 2.26 16.79
CA THR A 183 2.44 1.14 16.24
C THR A 183 3.24 0.42 17.33
N ARG A 184 3.83 1.14 18.27
CA ARG A 184 4.55 0.56 19.41
C ARG A 184 3.60 -0.14 20.38
N ASP A 185 2.48 0.49 20.71
CA ASP A 185 1.45 -0.09 21.56
C ASP A 185 0.91 -1.42 20.98
N THR A 186 0.66 -1.44 19.65
CA THR A 186 0.28 -2.65 18.92
C THR A 186 1.29 -3.79 19.14
N VAL A 187 2.57 -3.52 18.97
CA VAL A 187 3.62 -4.53 19.16
C VAL A 187 3.63 -5.06 20.60
N GLU A 188 3.60 -4.17 21.60
CA GLU A 188 3.65 -4.60 23.00
C GLU A 188 2.41 -5.41 23.40
N LYS A 189 1.23 -5.05 22.91
CA LYS A 189 -0.01 -5.83 23.11
C LYS A 189 0.08 -7.22 22.48
N LEU A 190 0.59 -7.34 21.25
CA LEU A 190 0.78 -8.62 20.58
C LEU A 190 1.80 -9.50 21.31
N VAL A 191 2.89 -8.93 21.82
CA VAL A 191 3.89 -9.66 22.61
C VAL A 191 3.27 -10.19 23.92
N GLN A 192 2.47 -9.38 24.61
CA GLN A 192 1.78 -9.80 25.83
C GLN A 192 0.72 -10.87 25.54
N TRP A 193 -0.05 -10.71 24.48
CA TRP A 193 -1.05 -11.70 24.05
C TRP A 193 -0.39 -13.05 23.72
N SER A 194 0.69 -13.04 22.96
CA SER A 194 1.44 -14.26 22.61
C SER A 194 2.05 -14.97 23.83
N ALA A 195 2.51 -14.22 24.84
CA ALA A 195 3.08 -14.79 26.06
C ALA A 195 2.03 -15.46 26.97
N ASN A 196 0.76 -15.15 26.79
CA ASN A 196 -0.36 -15.68 27.61
C ASN A 196 -1.10 -16.86 26.89
N ARG A 197 -0.69 -17.23 25.71
CA ARG A 197 -1.29 -18.28 24.89
C ARG A 197 -0.44 -19.54 24.88
#